data_064e84456a1c567025337882e8463cb2
#
_entry.id   064e84456a1c567025337882e8463cb2
#
_cell.length_a   1.000
_cell.length_b   1.000
_cell.length_c   1.000
_cell.angle_alpha   90.00
_cell.angle_beta   90.00
_cell.angle_gamma   90.00
#
_symmetry.space_group_name_H-M   'P 1'
#
loop_
_entity.id
_entity.type
_entity.pdbx_description
1 polymer ?
#
loop_
_entity_poly.entity_id
_entity_poly.type
_entity_poly.pdbx_seq_one_letter_code
_entity_poly.pdbx_strand_id
1 'polypeptide(L)'
;TTTQSDTVVVAIDAGHGGSDFGATSSSSTEKQIVEQITNKIKFLNKNENVSVHVTRIGDEFLSLSDRSVIINKIKPDLVLSLHVNKSSNVAKSGMEFYIANESIANEKSNKIANELRNKFIQNTNLKASEIKKAPFFILKKSEVPAVLVELGYMSNLTDREYLTNDLEQNKIAATIIEFISELK
;
A
#
# COMPACT_ATOMS: atom_id res chain seq x y z
N THR A 1 -33.75 12.03 5.82
CA THR A 1 -33.04 10.87 5.23
C THR A 1 -31.70 11.35 4.72
N THR A 2 -30.68 11.24 5.56
CA THR A 2 -29.28 11.41 5.15
C THR A 2 -28.93 10.21 4.28
N THR A 3 -28.84 10.40 2.98
CA THR A 3 -28.19 9.46 2.06
C THR A 3 -26.73 9.38 2.48
N GLN A 4 -26.35 8.31 3.17
CA GLN A 4 -24.97 7.96 3.38
C GLN A 4 -24.35 7.82 2.00
N SER A 5 -23.29 8.56 1.71
CA SER A 5 -22.58 8.48 0.43
C SER A 5 -22.06 7.04 0.30
N ASP A 6 -22.48 6.32 -0.74
CA ASP A 6 -22.00 4.96 -1.05
C ASP A 6 -20.53 4.96 -1.52
N THR A 7 -19.83 6.09 -1.42
CA THR A 7 -18.45 6.28 -1.87
C THR A 7 -17.47 5.74 -0.84
N VAL A 8 -16.69 4.75 -1.27
CA VAL A 8 -15.57 4.22 -0.48
C VAL A 8 -14.39 5.20 -0.52
N VAL A 9 -13.90 5.62 0.63
CA VAL A 9 -12.76 6.53 0.78
C VAL A 9 -11.52 5.73 1.18
N VAL A 10 -10.49 5.75 0.34
CA VAL A 10 -9.23 5.03 0.60
C VAL A 10 -8.07 6.00 0.68
N ALA A 11 -7.28 5.92 1.73
CA ALA A 11 -6.00 6.61 1.84
C ALA A 11 -4.87 5.69 1.40
N ILE A 12 -4.15 6.07 0.36
CA ILE A 12 -2.92 5.41 -0.07
C ILE A 12 -1.74 6.18 0.49
N ASP A 13 -0.95 5.52 1.32
CA ASP A 13 0.28 6.06 1.83
C ASP A 13 1.46 5.53 1.01
N ALA A 14 2.09 6.41 0.23
CA ALA A 14 3.34 6.10 -0.44
C ALA A 14 4.49 6.27 0.54
N GLY A 15 5.10 5.17 0.98
CA GLY A 15 6.19 5.20 1.94
C GLY A 15 7.37 6.08 1.52
N HIS A 16 8.12 6.58 2.50
CA HIS A 16 9.30 7.42 2.28
C HIS A 16 9.02 8.72 1.51
N GLY A 17 10.03 9.33 0.91
CA GLY A 17 9.92 10.58 0.13
C GLY A 17 10.95 11.61 0.54
N GLY A 18 11.28 12.53 -0.36
CA GLY A 18 12.27 13.58 -0.15
C GLY A 18 13.64 13.03 0.22
N SER A 19 14.14 13.40 1.38
CA SER A 19 15.43 12.94 1.91
C SER A 19 15.44 11.48 2.39
N ASP A 20 14.28 10.87 2.59
CA ASP A 20 14.15 9.45 2.93
C ASP A 20 13.93 8.62 1.66
N PHE A 21 14.96 7.89 1.25
CA PHE A 21 14.94 7.08 0.03
C PHE A 21 14.27 5.72 0.22
N GLY A 22 14.12 5.24 1.47
CA GLY A 22 13.75 3.87 1.75
C GLY A 22 14.81 2.86 1.28
N ALA A 23 14.40 1.68 0.88
CA ALA A 23 15.28 0.68 0.29
C ALA A 23 15.84 1.18 -1.06
N THR A 24 17.13 0.93 -1.29
CA THR A 24 17.84 1.39 -2.50
C THR A 24 18.55 0.25 -3.21
N SER A 25 18.64 0.36 -4.52
CA SER A 25 19.51 -0.41 -5.39
C SER A 25 20.41 0.52 -6.19
N SER A 26 21.22 -0.02 -7.11
CA SER A 26 22.05 0.79 -8.00
C SER A 26 21.26 1.72 -8.94
N SER A 27 20.01 1.41 -9.23
CA SER A 27 19.20 2.09 -10.25
C SER A 27 17.82 2.54 -9.80
N SER A 28 17.41 2.18 -8.58
CA SER A 28 16.04 2.42 -8.12
C SER A 28 15.99 2.67 -6.63
N THR A 29 14.99 3.43 -6.19
CA THR A 29 14.68 3.68 -4.79
C THR A 29 13.24 3.28 -4.48
N GLU A 30 13.00 2.85 -3.25
CA GLU A 30 11.66 2.51 -2.78
C GLU A 30 10.68 3.67 -2.96
N LYS A 31 11.08 4.90 -2.55
CA LYS A 31 10.24 6.08 -2.66
C LYS A 31 9.72 6.34 -4.08
N GLN A 32 10.56 6.10 -5.10
CA GLN A 32 10.19 6.28 -6.52
C GLN A 32 9.21 5.20 -6.98
N ILE A 33 9.46 3.94 -6.62
CA ILE A 33 8.60 2.82 -7.02
C ILE A 33 7.20 3.00 -6.43
N VAL A 34 7.09 3.26 -5.12
CA VAL A 34 5.78 3.41 -4.47
C VAL A 34 5.04 4.65 -4.93
N GLU A 35 5.76 5.73 -5.26
CA GLU A 35 5.16 6.93 -5.86
C GLU A 35 4.58 6.64 -7.25
N GLN A 36 5.34 5.96 -8.11
CA GLN A 36 4.88 5.58 -9.45
C GLN A 36 3.61 4.73 -9.39
N ILE A 37 3.59 3.71 -8.51
CA ILE A 37 2.42 2.83 -8.35
C ILE A 37 1.24 3.63 -7.79
N THR A 38 1.45 4.50 -6.81
CA THR A 38 0.40 5.35 -6.23
C THR A 38 -0.21 6.28 -7.28
N ASN A 39 0.62 6.90 -8.12
CA ASN A 39 0.15 7.74 -9.22
C ASN A 39 -0.67 6.95 -10.24
N LYS A 40 -0.27 5.71 -10.55
CA LYS A 40 -1.04 4.81 -11.43
C LYS A 40 -2.39 4.44 -10.81
N ILE A 41 -2.46 4.17 -9.51
CA ILE A 41 -3.73 3.91 -8.81
C ILE A 41 -4.67 5.11 -8.98
N LYS A 42 -4.21 6.32 -8.75
CA LYS A 42 -5.02 7.54 -8.95
C LYS A 42 -5.47 7.71 -10.39
N PHE A 43 -4.54 7.56 -11.33
CA PHE A 43 -4.81 7.77 -12.76
C PHE A 43 -5.76 6.73 -13.34
N LEU A 44 -5.61 5.47 -12.97
CA LEU A 44 -6.40 4.36 -13.49
C LEU A 44 -7.77 4.23 -12.79
N ASN A 45 -7.94 4.79 -11.60
CA ASN A 45 -9.24 4.77 -10.93
C ASN A 45 -10.26 5.62 -11.71
N LYS A 46 -11.26 4.96 -12.29
CA LYS A 46 -12.40 5.57 -12.99
C LYS A 46 -13.73 5.29 -12.29
N ASN A 47 -13.70 4.64 -11.12
CA ASN A 47 -14.88 4.35 -10.34
C ASN A 47 -15.26 5.58 -9.50
N GLU A 48 -16.36 6.23 -9.85
CA GLU A 48 -16.87 7.42 -9.15
C GLU A 48 -17.31 7.12 -7.70
N ASN A 49 -17.55 5.85 -7.39
CA ASN A 49 -17.87 5.40 -6.04
C ASN A 49 -16.62 5.09 -5.19
N VAL A 50 -15.42 5.37 -5.70
CA VAL A 50 -14.15 5.21 -4.99
C VAL A 50 -13.38 6.52 -5.00
N SER A 51 -13.15 7.09 -3.82
CA SER A 51 -12.32 8.28 -3.64
C SER A 51 -10.93 7.89 -3.12
N VAL A 52 -9.89 8.12 -3.92
CA VAL A 52 -8.50 7.82 -3.55
C VAL A 52 -7.79 9.09 -3.11
N HIS A 53 -7.40 9.13 -1.85
CA HIS A 53 -6.55 10.16 -1.26
C HIS A 53 -5.13 9.64 -1.07
N VAL A 54 -4.14 10.51 -1.15
CA VAL A 54 -2.73 10.16 -0.96
C VAL A 54 -2.14 10.96 0.18
N THR A 55 -1.20 10.39 0.93
CA THR A 55 -0.55 11.09 2.04
C THR A 55 0.45 12.14 1.55
N ARG A 56 1.16 11.88 0.45
CA ARG A 56 2.10 12.84 -0.15
C ARG A 56 1.86 13.02 -1.64
N ILE A 57 2.22 14.19 -2.14
CA ILE A 57 2.18 14.55 -3.55
C ILE A 57 3.62 14.75 -4.02
N GLY A 58 4.04 13.95 -5.01
CA GLY A 58 5.42 14.00 -5.49
C GLY A 58 6.44 13.52 -4.46
N ASP A 59 7.69 13.96 -4.63
CA ASP A 59 8.83 13.53 -3.82
C ASP A 59 9.04 14.42 -2.58
N GLU A 60 8.01 14.59 -1.76
CA GLU A 60 8.10 15.31 -0.50
C GLU A 60 8.41 14.37 0.68
N PHE A 61 9.15 14.86 1.67
CA PHE A 61 9.36 14.18 2.92
C PHE A 61 8.17 14.40 3.85
N LEU A 62 7.62 13.31 4.40
CA LEU A 62 6.64 13.34 5.48
C LEU A 62 7.11 12.47 6.64
N SER A 63 7.09 13.00 7.84
CA SER A 63 7.33 12.19 9.03
C SER A 63 6.20 11.17 9.24
N LEU A 64 6.47 10.11 10.00
CA LEU A 64 5.44 9.13 10.36
C LEU A 64 4.26 9.77 11.09
N SER A 65 4.53 10.79 11.90
CA SER A 65 3.48 11.55 12.60
C SER A 65 2.62 12.35 11.63
N ASP A 66 3.23 13.05 10.66
CA ASP A 66 2.49 13.84 9.67
C ASP A 66 1.56 12.95 8.84
N ARG A 67 2.05 11.77 8.41
CA ARG A 67 1.22 10.77 7.69
C ARG A 67 -0.01 10.37 8.50
N SER A 68 0.16 10.08 9.80
CA SER A 68 -0.95 9.71 10.67
C SER A 68 -1.94 10.86 10.87
N VAL A 69 -1.47 12.10 10.99
CA VAL A 69 -2.34 13.29 11.08
C VAL A 69 -3.16 13.47 9.80
N ILE A 70 -2.52 13.34 8.63
CA ILE A 70 -3.20 13.43 7.32
C ILE A 70 -4.29 12.35 7.21
N ILE A 71 -3.95 11.10 7.51
CA ILE A 71 -4.88 9.96 7.44
C ILE A 71 -6.06 10.16 8.36
N ASN A 72 -5.82 10.52 9.62
CA ASN A 72 -6.88 10.71 10.60
C ASN A 72 -7.78 11.92 10.26
N LYS A 73 -7.25 12.92 9.54
CA LYS A 73 -8.04 14.03 9.00
C LYS A 73 -8.93 13.62 7.83
N ILE A 74 -8.45 12.73 6.96
CA ILE A 74 -9.23 12.17 5.82
C ILE A 74 -10.36 11.30 6.34
N LYS A 75 -10.15 10.55 7.44
CA LYS A 75 -11.08 9.55 7.98
C LYS A 75 -11.52 8.53 6.92
N PRO A 76 -10.57 7.82 6.29
CA PRO A 76 -10.89 6.88 5.22
C PRO A 76 -11.55 5.61 5.77
N ASP A 77 -12.16 4.83 4.88
CA ASP A 77 -12.65 3.48 5.19
C ASP A 77 -11.52 2.46 5.26
N LEU A 78 -10.40 2.76 4.57
CA LEU A 78 -9.21 1.92 4.52
C LEU A 78 -7.95 2.75 4.31
N VAL A 79 -6.88 2.37 5.00
CA VAL A 79 -5.49 2.83 4.75
C VAL A 79 -4.69 1.69 4.10
N LEU A 80 -4.09 1.96 2.95
CA LEU A 80 -3.08 1.10 2.33
C LEU A 80 -1.74 1.84 2.31
N SER A 81 -0.76 1.35 3.08
CA SER A 81 0.61 1.87 3.07
C SER A 81 1.46 0.98 2.17
N LEU A 82 2.06 1.57 1.13
CA LEU A 82 2.83 0.86 0.11
C LEU A 82 4.33 1.04 0.34
N HIS A 83 5.05 -0.07 0.37
CA HIS A 83 6.47 -0.16 0.64
C HIS A 83 7.16 -1.18 -0.27
N VAL A 84 8.49 -1.15 -0.29
CA VAL A 84 9.36 -2.15 -0.92
C VAL A 84 10.41 -2.61 0.07
N ASN A 85 10.38 -3.87 0.42
CA ASN A 85 11.24 -4.49 1.42
C ASN A 85 12.71 -4.59 0.98
N LYS A 86 13.60 -4.86 1.91
CA LYS A 86 15.01 -5.17 1.67
C LYS A 86 15.49 -6.23 2.66
N SER A 87 16.34 -7.12 2.20
CA SER A 87 16.94 -8.16 3.04
C SER A 87 18.41 -8.36 2.67
N SER A 88 19.24 -8.74 3.66
CA SER A 88 20.59 -9.24 3.41
C SER A 88 20.58 -10.57 2.66
N ASN A 89 19.53 -11.37 2.82
CA ASN A 89 19.31 -12.57 2.02
C ASN A 89 18.62 -12.20 0.70
N VAL A 90 19.37 -12.10 -0.38
CA VAL A 90 18.89 -11.75 -1.72
C VAL A 90 17.93 -12.79 -2.35
N ALA A 91 17.85 -14.00 -1.77
CA ALA A 91 16.90 -15.02 -2.21
C ALA A 91 15.48 -14.78 -1.67
N LYS A 92 15.31 -13.91 -0.67
CA LYS A 92 13.97 -13.50 -0.22
C LYS A 92 13.27 -12.75 -1.32
N SER A 93 12.03 -13.14 -1.61
CA SER A 93 11.19 -12.57 -2.66
C SER A 93 9.71 -12.66 -2.30
N GLY A 94 8.90 -11.86 -2.99
CA GLY A 94 7.44 -11.86 -2.88
C GLY A 94 6.90 -10.78 -1.98
N MET A 95 5.57 -10.67 -1.99
CA MET A 95 4.83 -9.68 -1.23
C MET A 95 4.65 -10.11 0.23
N GLU A 96 4.63 -9.13 1.11
CA GLU A 96 4.27 -9.31 2.50
C GLU A 96 3.17 -8.33 2.90
N PHE A 97 2.26 -8.79 3.75
CA PHE A 97 1.11 -8.00 4.21
C PHE A 97 1.14 -7.91 5.73
N TYR A 98 1.04 -6.69 6.23
CA TYR A 98 1.13 -6.41 7.65
C TYR A 98 -0.10 -5.68 8.17
N ILE A 99 -0.55 -6.08 9.35
CA ILE A 99 -1.52 -5.36 10.17
C ILE A 99 -0.88 -4.98 11.51
N ALA A 100 -1.51 -4.10 12.28
CA ALA A 100 -1.01 -3.75 13.61
C ALA A 100 -0.95 -4.96 14.54
N ASN A 101 -0.04 -4.94 15.52
CA ASN A 101 -0.05 -5.94 16.60
C ASN A 101 -1.36 -5.87 17.38
N GLU A 102 -1.78 -4.66 17.72
CA GLU A 102 -3.00 -4.34 18.45
C GLU A 102 -3.64 -3.08 17.85
N SER A 103 -4.92 -3.14 17.52
CA SER A 103 -5.74 -2.04 17.06
C SER A 103 -7.21 -2.40 17.24
N ILE A 104 -8.05 -1.40 17.48
CA ILE A 104 -9.52 -1.57 17.52
C ILE A 104 -10.07 -2.04 16.15
N ALA A 105 -9.35 -1.77 15.07
CA ALA A 105 -9.72 -2.15 13.69
C ALA A 105 -9.06 -3.45 13.23
N ASN A 106 -8.34 -4.20 14.09
CA ASN A 106 -7.53 -5.34 13.66
C ASN A 106 -8.33 -6.47 13.00
N GLU A 107 -9.54 -6.75 13.45
CA GLU A 107 -10.38 -7.79 12.83
C GLU A 107 -10.71 -7.42 11.38
N LYS A 108 -11.15 -6.17 11.14
CA LYS A 108 -11.39 -5.65 9.80
C LYS A 108 -10.11 -5.59 8.98
N SER A 109 -9.01 -5.11 9.55
CA SER A 109 -7.70 -5.06 8.89
C SER A 109 -7.25 -6.44 8.43
N ASN A 110 -7.42 -7.47 9.26
CA ASN A 110 -7.05 -8.85 8.93
C ASN A 110 -7.91 -9.41 7.78
N LYS A 111 -9.22 -9.18 7.82
CA LYS A 111 -10.14 -9.57 6.74
C LYS A 111 -9.73 -8.91 5.43
N ILE A 112 -9.56 -7.59 5.44
CA ILE A 112 -9.15 -6.79 4.27
C ILE A 112 -7.79 -7.24 3.73
N ALA A 113 -6.80 -7.46 4.60
CA ALA A 113 -5.48 -7.92 4.20
C ALA A 113 -5.52 -9.29 3.50
N ASN A 114 -6.34 -10.23 3.99
CA ASN A 114 -6.52 -11.53 3.36
C ASN A 114 -7.22 -11.42 2.00
N GLU A 115 -8.25 -10.60 1.89
CA GLU A 115 -8.96 -10.36 0.63
C GLU A 115 -8.04 -9.71 -0.42
N LEU A 116 -7.28 -8.68 -0.02
CA LEU A 116 -6.30 -8.03 -0.88
C LEU A 116 -5.19 -9.00 -1.34
N ARG A 117 -4.65 -9.78 -0.40
CA ARG A 117 -3.66 -10.83 -0.70
C ARG A 117 -4.20 -11.83 -1.74
N ASN A 118 -5.42 -12.30 -1.57
CA ASN A 118 -6.04 -13.25 -2.49
C ASN A 118 -6.23 -12.63 -3.88
N LYS A 119 -6.61 -11.35 -3.95
CA LYS A 119 -6.73 -10.61 -5.20
C LYS A 119 -5.37 -10.54 -5.92
N PHE A 120 -4.28 -10.27 -5.22
CA PHE A 120 -2.94 -10.29 -5.79
C PHE A 120 -2.51 -11.68 -6.29
N ILE A 121 -2.82 -12.75 -5.55
CA ILE A 121 -2.54 -14.13 -5.99
C ILE A 121 -3.31 -14.46 -7.28
N GLN A 122 -4.53 -13.97 -7.42
CA GLN A 122 -5.35 -14.22 -8.62
C GLN A 122 -4.89 -13.42 -9.84
N ASN A 123 -4.46 -12.18 -9.63
CA ASN A 123 -4.21 -11.23 -10.72
C ASN A 123 -2.73 -11.13 -11.11
N THR A 124 -1.83 -11.65 -10.30
CA THR A 124 -0.38 -11.55 -10.53
C THR A 124 0.32 -12.89 -10.32
N ASN A 125 1.55 -13.00 -10.81
CA ASN A 125 2.42 -14.15 -10.57
C ASN A 125 3.31 -13.96 -9.32
N LEU A 126 3.07 -12.92 -8.52
CA LEU A 126 3.84 -12.65 -7.32
C LEU A 126 3.50 -13.63 -6.20
N LYS A 127 4.53 -14.07 -5.51
CA LYS A 127 4.35 -14.81 -4.26
C LYS A 127 3.83 -13.86 -3.20
N ALA A 128 2.90 -14.32 -2.38
CA ALA A 128 2.34 -13.55 -1.28
C ALA A 128 2.40 -14.35 0.02
N SER A 129 2.97 -13.76 1.08
CA SER A 129 3.04 -14.39 2.39
C SER A 129 1.66 -14.44 3.08
N GLU A 130 1.54 -15.21 4.15
CA GLU A 130 0.44 -15.06 5.11
C GLU A 130 0.49 -13.68 5.78
N ILE A 131 -0.66 -13.25 6.34
CA ILE A 131 -0.76 -11.96 7.00
C ILE A 131 0.10 -11.95 8.27
N LYS A 132 0.90 -10.93 8.42
CA LYS A 132 1.82 -10.74 9.55
C LYS A 132 1.34 -9.59 10.44
N LYS A 133 1.77 -9.62 11.69
CA LYS A 133 1.59 -8.51 12.62
C LYS A 133 2.91 -7.81 12.86
N ALA A 134 2.89 -6.46 12.88
CA ALA A 134 4.08 -5.68 13.15
C ALA A 134 3.73 -4.33 13.82
N PRO A 135 4.65 -3.77 14.64
CA PRO A 135 4.43 -2.52 15.35
C PRO A 135 4.72 -1.27 14.47
N PHE A 136 4.40 -1.34 13.19
CA PHE A 136 4.57 -0.18 12.31
C PHE A 136 3.72 0.99 12.78
N PHE A 137 4.35 2.16 12.85
CA PHE A 137 3.75 3.37 13.42
C PHE A 137 2.43 3.73 12.74
N ILE A 138 2.40 3.70 11.41
CA ILE A 138 1.22 4.05 10.61
C ILE A 138 0.03 3.11 10.89
N LEU A 139 0.30 1.83 11.10
CA LEU A 139 -0.71 0.84 11.44
C LEU A 139 -1.21 1.01 12.87
N LYS A 140 -0.29 1.24 13.82
CA LYS A 140 -0.60 1.40 15.25
C LYS A 140 -1.40 2.67 15.52
N LYS A 141 -1.17 3.74 14.74
CA LYS A 141 -1.82 5.05 14.92
C LYS A 141 -3.07 5.22 14.07
N SER A 142 -3.40 4.27 13.22
CA SER A 142 -4.64 4.31 12.44
C SER A 142 -5.84 3.97 13.31
N GLU A 143 -6.86 4.83 13.25
CA GLU A 143 -8.16 4.62 13.92
C GLU A 143 -9.13 3.82 13.04
N VAL A 144 -8.73 3.53 11.80
CA VAL A 144 -9.51 2.81 10.78
C VAL A 144 -8.74 1.57 10.30
N PRO A 145 -9.37 0.64 9.59
CA PRO A 145 -8.68 -0.50 9.00
C PRO A 145 -7.44 -0.07 8.22
N ALA A 146 -6.30 -0.71 8.49
CA ALA A 146 -5.02 -0.35 7.88
C ALA A 146 -4.20 -1.60 7.56
N VAL A 147 -3.63 -1.62 6.35
CA VAL A 147 -2.75 -2.68 5.87
C VAL A 147 -1.51 -2.02 5.28
N LEU A 148 -0.32 -2.49 5.68
CA LEU A 148 0.94 -2.15 5.02
C LEU A 148 1.31 -3.31 4.10
N VAL A 149 1.63 -2.97 2.86
CA VAL A 149 2.01 -3.93 1.82
C VAL A 149 3.45 -3.68 1.41
N GLU A 150 4.30 -4.66 1.67
CA GLU A 150 5.61 -4.75 1.05
C GLU A 150 5.43 -5.44 -0.31
N LEU A 151 5.56 -4.68 -1.39
CA LEU A 151 5.23 -5.13 -2.75
C LEU A 151 6.23 -6.14 -3.33
N GLY A 152 7.37 -6.33 -2.68
CA GLY A 152 8.46 -7.20 -3.04
C GLY A 152 9.75 -6.75 -2.37
N TYR A 153 10.88 -7.35 -2.76
CA TYR A 153 12.19 -7.06 -2.17
C TYR A 153 13.11 -6.32 -3.15
N MET A 154 13.56 -5.13 -2.79
CA MET A 154 14.56 -4.37 -3.55
C MET A 154 15.87 -5.15 -3.74
N SER A 155 16.23 -5.99 -2.77
CA SER A 155 17.43 -6.84 -2.80
C SER A 155 17.32 -8.04 -3.73
N ASN A 156 16.10 -8.46 -4.11
CA ASN A 156 15.88 -9.57 -5.04
C ASN A 156 15.78 -9.04 -6.47
N LEU A 157 16.57 -9.62 -7.39
CA LEU A 157 16.62 -9.15 -8.78
C LEU A 157 15.27 -9.26 -9.48
N THR A 158 14.62 -10.41 -9.37
CA THR A 158 13.31 -10.67 -10.02
C THR A 158 12.23 -9.73 -9.49
N ASP A 159 12.15 -9.54 -8.16
CA ASP A 159 11.19 -8.60 -7.57
C ASP A 159 11.46 -7.17 -8.05
N ARG A 160 12.72 -6.75 -8.06
CA ARG A 160 13.11 -5.41 -8.50
C ARG A 160 12.77 -5.17 -9.98
N GLU A 161 13.06 -6.14 -10.86
CA GLU A 161 12.69 -6.06 -12.28
C GLU A 161 11.17 -5.93 -12.46
N TYR A 162 10.40 -6.72 -11.73
CA TYR A 162 8.94 -6.63 -11.71
C TYR A 162 8.46 -5.26 -11.22
N LEU A 163 8.99 -4.78 -10.09
CA LEU A 163 8.57 -3.52 -9.46
C LEU A 163 8.96 -2.27 -10.26
N THR A 164 9.96 -2.36 -11.12
CA THR A 164 10.41 -1.25 -11.99
C THR A 164 9.87 -1.32 -13.41
N ASN A 165 9.17 -2.40 -13.76
CA ASN A 165 8.53 -2.55 -15.07
C ASN A 165 7.19 -1.81 -15.10
N ASP A 166 7.00 -0.96 -16.11
CA ASP A 166 5.79 -0.12 -16.21
C ASP A 166 4.50 -0.93 -16.35
N LEU A 167 4.51 -2.02 -17.13
CA LEU A 167 3.34 -2.88 -17.31
C LEU A 167 3.00 -3.66 -16.03
N GLU A 168 4.00 -4.11 -15.30
CA GLU A 168 3.80 -4.81 -14.04
C GLU A 168 3.30 -3.87 -12.94
N GLN A 169 3.79 -2.63 -12.90
CA GLN A 169 3.24 -1.59 -12.03
C GLN A 169 1.77 -1.29 -12.35
N ASN A 170 1.38 -1.29 -13.63
CA ASN A 170 -0.02 -1.14 -14.04
C ASN A 170 -0.88 -2.30 -13.53
N LYS A 171 -0.38 -3.54 -13.55
CA LYS A 171 -1.09 -4.71 -12.97
C LYS A 171 -1.26 -4.59 -11.47
N ILE A 172 -0.22 -4.14 -10.75
CA ILE A 172 -0.30 -3.88 -9.30
C ILE A 172 -1.39 -2.84 -9.03
N ALA A 173 -1.35 -1.71 -9.72
CA ALA A 173 -2.32 -0.63 -9.55
C ALA A 173 -3.75 -1.09 -9.89
N ALA A 174 -3.94 -1.81 -11.00
CA ALA A 174 -5.24 -2.34 -11.40
C ALA A 174 -5.79 -3.34 -10.38
N THR A 175 -4.94 -4.20 -9.81
CA THR A 175 -5.33 -5.16 -8.75
C THR A 175 -5.82 -4.44 -7.50
N ILE A 176 -5.13 -3.36 -7.08
CA ILE A 176 -5.56 -2.55 -5.94
C ILE A 176 -6.90 -1.85 -6.25
N ILE A 177 -7.07 -1.29 -7.45
CA ILE A 177 -8.31 -0.62 -7.86
C ILE A 177 -9.48 -1.60 -7.89
N GLU A 178 -9.30 -2.78 -8.47
CA GLU A 178 -10.31 -3.83 -8.47
C GLU A 178 -10.73 -4.18 -7.05
N PHE A 179 -9.75 -4.42 -6.18
CA PHE A 179 -10.00 -4.72 -4.78
C PHE A 179 -10.79 -3.61 -4.06
N ILE A 180 -10.35 -2.34 -4.14
CA ILE A 180 -11.02 -1.24 -3.44
C ILE A 180 -12.41 -0.95 -4.01
N SER A 181 -12.65 -1.28 -5.27
CA SER A 181 -13.97 -1.15 -5.90
C SER A 181 -14.99 -2.19 -5.41
N GLU A 182 -14.53 -3.27 -4.82
CA GLU A 182 -15.34 -4.33 -4.23
C GLU A 182 -15.58 -4.15 -2.72
N LEU A 183 -14.88 -3.19 -2.09
CA LEU A 183 -15.09 -2.86 -0.67
C LEU A 183 -16.51 -2.29 -0.46
N LYS A 184 -17.20 -2.87 0.52
CA LYS A 184 -18.54 -2.44 0.95
C LYS A 184 -18.60 -2.29 2.47
#